data_ba3c78f8f5e2eb38c46a62aedd625cac
#
_entry.id   ba3c78f8f5e2eb38c46a62aedd625cac
#
_cell.length_a   1.000
_cell.length_b   1.000
_cell.length_c   1.000
_cell.angle_alpha   90.00
_cell.angle_beta   90.00
_cell.angle_gamma   90.00
#
_symmetry.space_group_name_H-M   'P 1'
#
loop_
_entity.id
_entity.type
_entity.pdbx_description
1 polymer ?
#
loop_
_entity_poly.entity_id
_entity_poly.type
_entity_poly.pdbx_seq_one_letter_code
_entity_poly.pdbx_strand_id
1 'polypeptide(L)'
;HVTLFDTVKATHTEEMLWRIGQVIDPGRIDTVVVNHAEMDHSGSLGRLIETVHPERVFASPACEKALKAHFHYRDWPVHVVKSGDRLNLGKRNVAFLETKMLHWPDSMFAYLNEEQLLFSQDAFGMHYACGGRFADECDPAILAHEAATYYANILLPYSPLVLKLIGKVAAAGLKFRIIAPDHG
;
A
#
# COMPACT_ATOMS: atom_id res chain seq x y z
N HIS A 1 4.87 17.90 -0.14
CA HIS A 1 3.90 17.04 -0.82
C HIS A 1 3.01 16.33 0.19
N VAL A 2 1.73 16.16 -0.14
CA VAL A 2 0.79 15.32 0.60
C VAL A 2 0.57 14.05 -0.23
N THR A 3 0.95 12.91 0.33
CA THR A 3 0.93 11.64 -0.39
C THR A 3 -0.03 10.67 0.29
N LEU A 4 -0.92 10.08 -0.50
CA LEU A 4 -1.78 8.97 -0.10
C LEU A 4 -1.17 7.65 -0.61
N PHE A 5 -1.10 6.65 0.24
CA PHE A 5 -0.70 5.29 -0.12
C PHE A 5 -1.94 4.40 -0.09
N ASP A 6 -2.22 3.80 -1.25
CA ASP A 6 -3.39 2.99 -1.55
C ASP A 6 -4.74 3.69 -1.28
N THR A 7 -5.83 3.03 -1.58
CA THR A 7 -7.19 3.49 -1.34
C THR A 7 -8.02 2.39 -0.68
N VAL A 8 -9.32 2.38 -0.89
CA VAL A 8 -10.23 1.39 -0.35
C VAL A 8 -11.18 0.87 -1.42
N LYS A 9 -12.04 -0.10 -1.08
CA LYS A 9 -13.18 -0.50 -1.93
C LYS A 9 -14.02 0.71 -2.34
N ALA A 10 -14.55 0.70 -3.55
CA ALA A 10 -15.41 1.77 -4.07
C ALA A 10 -16.60 2.12 -3.15
N THR A 11 -17.15 1.13 -2.44
CA THR A 11 -18.25 1.32 -1.48
C THR A 11 -17.88 2.14 -0.25
N HIS A 12 -16.58 2.32 0.04
CA HIS A 12 -16.07 3.05 1.19
C HIS A 12 -15.39 4.38 0.82
N THR A 13 -15.51 4.83 -0.43
CA THR A 13 -14.86 6.06 -0.92
C THR A 13 -15.21 7.28 -0.07
N GLU A 14 -16.48 7.50 0.20
CA GLU A 14 -16.94 8.67 0.96
C GLU A 14 -16.46 8.63 2.42
N GLU A 15 -16.43 7.43 3.03
CA GLU A 15 -15.88 7.26 4.37
C GLU A 15 -14.37 7.54 4.39
N MET A 16 -13.63 7.05 3.41
CA MET A 16 -12.19 7.33 3.27
C MET A 16 -11.93 8.83 3.16
N LEU A 17 -12.63 9.52 2.26
CA LEU A 17 -12.49 10.97 2.08
C LEU A 17 -12.88 11.75 3.34
N TRP A 18 -13.93 11.34 4.03
CA TRP A 18 -14.33 11.94 5.30
C TRP A 18 -13.26 11.76 6.38
N ARG A 19 -12.70 10.54 6.53
CA ARG A 19 -11.61 10.25 7.48
C ARG A 19 -10.35 11.06 7.18
N ILE A 20 -9.96 11.17 5.91
CA ILE A 20 -8.84 12.02 5.48
C ILE A 20 -9.14 13.48 5.86
N GLY A 21 -10.38 13.94 5.64
CA GLY A 21 -10.83 15.29 5.99
C GLY A 21 -10.72 15.63 7.49
N GLN A 22 -10.69 14.64 8.39
CA GLN A 22 -10.44 14.88 9.81
C GLN A 22 -8.97 15.22 10.12
N VAL A 23 -8.06 14.92 9.20
CA VAL A 23 -6.61 15.13 9.38
C VAL A 23 -6.11 16.26 8.49
N ILE A 24 -6.54 16.29 7.23
CA ILE A 24 -6.12 17.24 6.22
C ILE A 24 -7.20 17.39 5.15
N ASP A 25 -7.30 18.57 4.54
CA ASP A 25 -8.15 18.76 3.36
C ASP A 25 -7.75 17.77 2.25
N PRO A 26 -8.66 16.88 1.80
CA PRO A 26 -8.36 15.92 0.73
C PRO A 26 -7.85 16.58 -0.56
N GLY A 27 -8.32 17.80 -0.89
CA GLY A 27 -7.85 18.57 -2.05
C GLY A 27 -6.36 18.95 -2.00
N ARG A 28 -5.67 18.71 -0.88
CA ARG A 28 -4.21 18.89 -0.75
C ARG A 28 -3.39 17.66 -1.15
N ILE A 29 -4.04 16.53 -1.43
CA ILE A 29 -3.34 15.33 -1.90
C ILE A 29 -2.85 15.58 -3.33
N ASP A 30 -1.56 15.73 -3.49
CA ASP A 30 -0.91 15.95 -4.79
C ASP A 30 -0.30 14.68 -5.39
N THR A 31 -0.11 13.66 -4.58
CA THR A 31 0.54 12.41 -4.96
C THR A 31 -0.20 11.20 -4.40
N VAL A 32 -0.40 10.18 -5.24
CA VAL A 32 -0.95 8.89 -4.83
C VAL A 32 0.06 7.80 -5.18
N VAL A 33 0.27 6.85 -4.31
CA VAL A 33 1.04 5.63 -4.56
C VAL A 33 0.09 4.44 -4.49
N VAL A 34 0.02 3.64 -5.54
CA VAL A 34 -0.77 2.41 -5.59
C VAL A 34 0.18 1.23 -5.50
N ASN A 35 0.23 0.60 -4.35
CA ASN A 35 1.09 -0.55 -4.10
C ASN A 35 0.46 -1.85 -4.62
N HIS A 36 -0.89 -1.90 -4.70
CA HIS A 36 -1.64 -3.07 -5.12
C HIS A 36 -2.93 -2.69 -5.86
N ALA A 37 -3.20 -3.35 -6.98
CA ALA A 37 -4.33 -3.03 -7.85
C ALA A 37 -5.62 -3.78 -7.50
N GLU A 38 -5.63 -4.67 -6.50
CA GLU A 38 -6.86 -5.34 -6.09
C GLU A 38 -7.90 -4.32 -5.65
N MET A 39 -9.19 -4.63 -5.90
CA MET A 39 -10.25 -3.62 -5.83
C MET A 39 -10.58 -3.16 -4.40
N ASP A 40 -10.10 -3.84 -3.38
CA ASP A 40 -10.18 -3.37 -1.99
C ASP A 40 -9.09 -2.35 -1.63
N HIS A 41 -8.02 -2.28 -2.44
CA HIS A 41 -6.96 -1.26 -2.33
C HIS A 41 -7.07 -0.17 -3.39
N SER A 42 -7.64 -0.47 -4.55
CA SER A 42 -7.70 0.46 -5.69
C SER A 42 -9.12 0.90 -6.08
N GLY A 43 -10.16 0.29 -5.53
CA GLY A 43 -11.53 0.50 -5.97
C GLY A 43 -12.02 1.94 -5.91
N SER A 44 -11.52 2.73 -4.99
CA SER A 44 -11.85 4.16 -4.85
C SER A 44 -10.98 5.07 -5.73
N LEU A 45 -9.96 4.56 -6.41
CA LEU A 45 -8.95 5.38 -7.08
C LEU A 45 -9.55 6.29 -8.18
N GLY A 46 -10.47 5.76 -8.98
CA GLY A 46 -11.14 6.56 -10.00
C GLY A 46 -11.86 7.78 -9.41
N ARG A 47 -12.69 7.54 -8.40
CA ARG A 47 -13.42 8.61 -7.71
C ARG A 47 -12.49 9.57 -6.96
N LEU A 48 -11.42 9.06 -6.36
CA LEU A 48 -10.39 9.88 -5.72
C LEU A 48 -9.76 10.84 -6.73
N ILE A 49 -9.31 10.34 -7.89
CA ILE A 49 -8.67 11.15 -8.93
C ILE A 49 -9.63 12.24 -9.43
N GLU A 50 -10.90 11.91 -9.64
CA GLU A 50 -11.94 12.88 -10.05
C GLU A 50 -12.25 13.95 -8.98
N THR A 51 -12.01 13.64 -7.71
CA THR A 51 -12.34 14.54 -6.60
C THR A 51 -11.18 15.43 -6.20
N VAL A 52 -9.96 14.87 -6.12
CA VAL A 52 -8.80 15.60 -5.60
C VAL A 52 -7.83 16.06 -6.68
N HIS A 53 -7.94 15.51 -7.90
CA HIS A 53 -7.08 15.86 -9.03
C HIS A 53 -5.57 15.80 -8.70
N PRO A 54 -5.04 14.65 -8.22
CA PRO A 54 -3.65 14.56 -7.85
C PRO A 54 -2.75 14.82 -9.07
N GLU A 55 -1.61 15.46 -8.85
CA GLU A 55 -0.63 15.73 -9.92
C GLU A 55 0.04 14.46 -10.43
N ARG A 56 0.17 13.43 -9.55
CA ARG A 56 0.92 12.20 -9.85
C ARG A 56 0.31 11.00 -9.16
N VAL A 57 0.26 9.89 -9.89
CA VAL A 57 -0.10 8.56 -9.39
C VAL A 57 1.06 7.61 -9.69
N PHE A 58 1.65 6.98 -8.70
CA PHE A 58 2.76 6.04 -8.89
C PHE A 58 2.28 4.60 -8.74
N ALA A 59 2.71 3.73 -9.64
CA ALA A 59 2.34 2.32 -9.66
C ALA A 59 3.46 1.45 -10.27
N SER A 60 3.50 0.15 -9.94
CA SER A 60 4.38 -0.78 -10.63
C SER A 60 3.93 -1.00 -12.09
N PRO A 61 4.78 -1.52 -13.00
CA PRO A 61 4.37 -1.80 -14.39
C PRO A 61 3.17 -2.73 -14.48
N ALA A 62 3.09 -3.74 -13.60
CA ALA A 62 1.98 -4.68 -13.58
C ALA A 62 0.71 -4.05 -12.96
N CYS A 63 0.87 -3.19 -11.95
CA CYS A 63 -0.21 -2.42 -11.36
C CYS A 63 -0.82 -1.45 -12.39
N GLU A 64 -0.01 -0.68 -13.12
CA GLU A 64 -0.51 0.21 -14.18
C GLU A 64 -1.33 -0.54 -15.21
N LYS A 65 -0.87 -1.72 -15.64
CA LYS A 65 -1.60 -2.57 -16.58
C LYS A 65 -2.94 -3.06 -15.99
N ALA A 66 -2.97 -3.45 -14.72
CA ALA A 66 -4.19 -3.88 -14.04
C ALA A 66 -5.17 -2.71 -13.87
N LEU A 67 -4.70 -1.54 -13.45
CA LEU A 67 -5.52 -0.33 -13.31
C LEU A 67 -6.16 0.07 -14.64
N LYS A 68 -5.42 -0.01 -15.76
CA LYS A 68 -5.97 0.24 -17.11
C LYS A 68 -7.08 -0.75 -17.46
N ALA A 69 -6.92 -2.01 -17.09
CA ALA A 69 -7.94 -3.04 -17.34
C ALA A 69 -9.19 -2.85 -16.46
N HIS A 70 -9.02 -2.42 -15.23
CA HIS A 70 -10.12 -2.21 -14.28
C HIS A 70 -10.91 -0.94 -14.58
N PHE A 71 -10.23 0.19 -14.83
CA PHE A 71 -10.87 1.51 -14.92
C PHE A 71 -10.98 2.05 -16.33
N HIS A 72 -10.35 1.44 -17.33
CA HIS A 72 -10.37 1.86 -18.74
C HIS A 72 -10.01 3.35 -18.95
N TYR A 73 -9.18 3.91 -18.05
CA TYR A 73 -8.77 5.32 -18.12
C TYR A 73 -7.84 5.61 -19.28
N ARG A 74 -7.81 6.89 -19.73
CA ARG A 74 -6.90 7.36 -20.78
C ARG A 74 -5.86 8.35 -20.25
N ASP A 75 -6.28 9.27 -19.39
CA ASP A 75 -5.53 10.47 -19.05
C ASP A 75 -5.22 10.60 -17.55
N TRP A 76 -5.14 9.48 -16.81
CA TRP A 76 -4.67 9.53 -15.44
C TRP A 76 -3.17 9.84 -15.38
N PRO A 77 -2.68 10.65 -14.42
CA PRO A 77 -1.28 11.05 -14.33
C PRO A 77 -0.41 9.92 -13.74
N VAL A 78 -0.45 8.73 -14.36
CA VAL A 78 0.25 7.55 -13.87
C VAL A 78 1.71 7.57 -14.29
N HIS A 79 2.60 7.43 -13.32
CA HIS A 79 4.03 7.26 -13.44
C HIS A 79 4.43 5.86 -13.01
N VAL A 80 5.09 5.12 -13.88
CA VAL A 80 5.53 3.75 -13.58
C VAL A 80 6.85 3.79 -12.82
N VAL A 81 6.90 3.05 -11.70
CA VAL A 81 8.10 2.87 -10.88
C VAL A 81 8.46 1.39 -10.74
N LYS A 82 9.73 1.11 -10.51
CA LYS A 82 10.30 -0.24 -10.37
C LYS A 82 11.14 -0.35 -9.11
N SER A 83 11.52 -1.59 -8.78
CA SER A 83 12.45 -1.82 -7.68
C SER A 83 13.74 -1.01 -7.83
N GLY A 84 14.08 -0.26 -6.80
CA GLY A 84 15.24 0.63 -6.75
C GLY A 84 14.96 2.08 -7.12
N ASP A 85 13.83 2.38 -7.76
CA ASP A 85 13.42 3.75 -8.00
C ASP A 85 13.13 4.49 -6.69
N ARG A 86 13.29 5.81 -6.73
CA ARG A 86 13.04 6.68 -5.58
C ARG A 86 12.18 7.87 -5.97
N LEU A 87 11.25 8.21 -5.10
CA LEU A 87 10.42 9.40 -5.22
C LEU A 87 10.82 10.40 -4.13
N ASN A 88 11.23 11.59 -4.52
CA ASN A 88 11.48 12.69 -3.60
C ASN A 88 10.17 13.42 -3.29
N LEU A 89 9.84 13.53 -2.01
CA LEU A 89 8.67 14.23 -1.47
C LEU A 89 9.08 15.51 -0.72
N GLY A 90 10.19 16.11 -1.07
CA GLY A 90 10.79 17.26 -0.40
C GLY A 90 11.73 16.83 0.72
N LYS A 91 11.27 16.79 1.97
CA LYS A 91 12.09 16.38 3.12
C LYS A 91 12.20 14.85 3.29
N ARG A 92 11.50 14.09 2.48
CA ARG A 92 11.36 12.64 2.58
C ARG A 92 11.57 11.97 1.24
N ASN A 93 12.02 10.73 1.28
CA ASN A 93 12.24 9.91 0.10
C ASN A 93 11.54 8.55 0.26
N VAL A 94 10.77 8.18 -0.75
CA VAL A 94 10.16 6.85 -0.86
C VAL A 94 11.00 6.00 -1.80
N ALA A 95 11.40 4.82 -1.34
CA ALA A 95 12.01 3.79 -2.16
C ALA A 95 10.99 2.71 -2.50
N PHE A 96 11.01 2.21 -3.73
CA PHE A 96 10.07 1.18 -4.21
C PHE A 96 10.74 -0.18 -4.32
N LEU A 97 10.00 -1.23 -3.98
CA LEU A 97 10.41 -2.62 -4.14
C LEU A 97 9.24 -3.46 -4.65
N GLU A 98 9.30 -3.91 -5.89
CA GLU A 98 8.31 -4.85 -6.43
C GLU A 98 8.39 -6.20 -5.68
N THR A 99 7.28 -6.64 -5.14
CA THR A 99 7.10 -7.89 -4.40
C THR A 99 6.23 -8.87 -5.18
N LYS A 100 6.53 -8.98 -6.47
CA LYS A 100 5.75 -9.77 -7.46
C LYS A 100 5.33 -11.13 -6.93
N MET A 101 4.06 -11.45 -7.09
CA MET A 101 3.41 -12.68 -6.58
C MET A 101 3.33 -12.78 -5.05
N LEU A 102 3.45 -11.65 -4.36
CA LEU A 102 3.21 -11.57 -2.91
C LEU A 102 2.12 -10.51 -2.61
N HIS A 103 0.81 -10.80 -2.87
CA HIS A 103 0.40 -12.13 -3.44
C HIS A 103 0.01 -12.04 -4.93
N TRP A 104 -0.11 -10.86 -5.55
CA TRP A 104 -0.41 -10.65 -6.97
C TRP A 104 0.83 -10.22 -7.76
N PRO A 105 0.79 -10.30 -9.12
CA PRO A 105 1.92 -9.91 -9.98
C PRO A 105 2.34 -8.45 -9.84
N ASP A 106 1.43 -7.58 -9.43
CA ASP A 106 1.58 -6.12 -9.34
C ASP A 106 2.06 -5.63 -7.99
N SER A 107 2.04 -6.50 -6.96
CA SER A 107 2.38 -6.16 -5.58
C SER A 107 3.72 -5.44 -5.46
N MET A 108 3.73 -4.35 -4.68
CA MET A 108 4.88 -3.49 -4.46
C MET A 108 4.90 -2.99 -3.01
N PHE A 109 6.09 -2.83 -2.46
CA PHE A 109 6.32 -2.11 -1.21
C PHE A 109 6.75 -0.68 -1.51
N ALA A 110 6.30 0.25 -0.69
CA ALA A 110 6.82 1.60 -0.63
C ALA A 110 7.45 1.85 0.75
N TYR A 111 8.71 2.30 0.78
CA TYR A 111 9.46 2.49 2.01
C TYR A 111 9.86 3.96 2.17
N LEU A 112 9.38 4.59 3.24
CA LEU A 112 9.70 5.96 3.61
C LEU A 112 10.95 5.94 4.49
N ASN A 113 12.09 6.34 3.92
CA ASN A 113 13.41 6.11 4.51
C ASN A 113 13.60 6.82 5.87
N GLU A 114 13.21 8.08 5.95
CA GLU A 114 13.48 8.95 7.10
C GLU A 114 12.71 8.51 8.35
N GLU A 115 11.49 8.02 8.18
CA GLU A 115 10.64 7.49 9.24
C GLU A 115 10.84 5.98 9.50
N GLN A 116 11.59 5.28 8.62
CA GLN A 116 11.71 3.82 8.64
C GLN A 116 10.33 3.14 8.60
N LEU A 117 9.43 3.71 7.79
CA LEU A 117 8.05 3.29 7.64
C LEU A 117 7.88 2.51 6.34
N LEU A 118 7.40 1.27 6.45
CA LEU A 118 7.08 0.41 5.33
C LEU A 118 5.56 0.41 5.09
N PHE A 119 5.14 0.80 3.90
CA PHE A 119 3.81 0.51 3.37
C PHE A 119 3.89 -0.83 2.66
N SER A 120 3.24 -1.83 3.22
CA SER A 120 3.45 -3.23 2.82
C SER A 120 2.26 -3.85 2.09
N GLN A 121 1.24 -3.06 1.77
CA GLN A 121 -0.03 -3.53 1.22
C GLN A 121 -0.56 -4.75 2.03
N ASP A 122 -0.89 -5.88 1.43
CA ASP A 122 -1.40 -7.06 2.15
C ASP A 122 -0.37 -7.75 3.04
N ALA A 123 0.91 -7.59 2.76
CA ALA A 123 1.94 -8.26 3.54
C ALA A 123 1.96 -7.74 4.99
N PHE A 124 2.03 -8.66 5.94
CA PHE A 124 1.88 -8.44 7.38
C PHE A 124 0.46 -8.05 7.82
N GLY A 125 -0.49 -8.06 6.90
CA GLY A 125 -1.88 -7.77 7.17
C GLY A 125 -2.62 -8.92 7.85
N MET A 126 -3.84 -8.61 8.32
CA MET A 126 -4.76 -9.57 8.91
C MET A 126 -6.19 -9.03 8.82
N HIS A 127 -7.20 -9.91 8.88
CA HIS A 127 -8.60 -9.51 8.91
C HIS A 127 -9.05 -9.33 10.37
N TYR A 128 -8.61 -8.25 10.99
CA TYR A 128 -8.93 -7.93 12.37
C TYR A 128 -9.32 -6.47 12.52
N ALA A 129 -10.54 -6.22 12.99
CA ALA A 129 -11.03 -4.88 13.31
C ALA A 129 -10.98 -4.68 14.82
N CYS A 130 -10.15 -3.75 15.28
CA CYS A 130 -10.06 -3.36 16.69
C CYS A 130 -10.14 -1.84 16.86
N GLY A 131 -10.22 -1.37 18.11
CA GLY A 131 -10.22 0.06 18.43
C GLY A 131 -8.82 0.69 18.45
N GLY A 132 -7.76 -0.11 18.48
CA GLY A 132 -6.38 0.34 18.46
C GLY A 132 -5.90 0.70 17.05
N ARG A 133 -4.87 1.52 16.95
CA ARG A 133 -4.21 1.88 15.68
C ARG A 133 -2.88 1.17 15.50
N PHE A 134 -2.28 0.72 16.59
CA PHE A 134 -1.00 0.04 16.60
C PHE A 134 -1.14 -1.34 17.25
N ALA A 135 -0.30 -2.26 16.82
CA ALA A 135 -0.34 -3.65 17.28
C ALA A 135 -0.14 -3.81 18.82
N ASP A 136 0.60 -2.89 19.44
CA ASP A 136 0.82 -2.88 20.89
C ASP A 136 -0.39 -2.37 21.69
N GLU A 137 -1.41 -1.86 21.03
CA GLU A 137 -2.71 -1.48 21.63
C GLU A 137 -3.74 -2.63 21.57
N CYS A 138 -3.40 -3.76 20.95
CA CYS A 138 -4.28 -4.89 20.73
C CYS A 138 -3.82 -6.14 21.51
N ASP A 139 -4.71 -7.12 21.67
CA ASP A 139 -4.35 -8.41 22.28
C ASP A 139 -3.36 -9.17 21.39
N PRO A 140 -2.13 -9.45 21.84
CA PRO A 140 -1.11 -10.09 21.02
C PRO A 140 -1.46 -11.52 20.61
N ALA A 141 -2.28 -12.24 21.41
CA ALA A 141 -2.70 -13.59 21.06
C ALA A 141 -3.72 -13.59 19.91
N ILE A 142 -4.63 -12.62 19.90
CA ILE A 142 -5.58 -12.41 18.80
C ILE A 142 -4.82 -12.00 17.53
N LEU A 143 -3.92 -11.02 17.62
CA LEU A 143 -3.10 -10.59 16.49
C LEU A 143 -2.31 -11.74 15.88
N ALA A 144 -1.65 -12.56 16.71
CA ALA A 144 -0.88 -13.71 16.23
C ALA A 144 -1.77 -14.74 15.52
N HIS A 145 -2.98 -14.98 16.06
CA HIS A 145 -3.94 -15.91 15.46
C HIS A 145 -4.43 -15.40 14.10
N GLU A 146 -4.87 -14.14 14.03
CA GLU A 146 -5.40 -13.54 12.80
C GLU A 146 -4.33 -13.39 11.72
N ALA A 147 -3.11 -13.00 12.09
CA ALA A 147 -1.99 -12.94 11.15
C ALA A 147 -1.63 -14.33 10.60
N ALA A 148 -1.63 -15.36 11.44
CA ALA A 148 -1.38 -16.74 10.99
C ALA A 148 -2.51 -17.25 10.08
N THR A 149 -3.76 -16.92 10.38
CA THR A 149 -4.93 -17.25 9.56
C THR A 149 -4.86 -16.56 8.20
N TYR A 150 -4.55 -15.28 8.18
CA TYR A 150 -4.38 -14.51 6.94
C TYR A 150 -3.25 -15.08 6.07
N TYR A 151 -2.08 -15.34 6.68
CA TYR A 151 -0.95 -15.95 5.99
C TYR A 151 -1.30 -17.32 5.39
N ALA A 152 -1.97 -18.16 6.17
CA ALA A 152 -2.36 -19.52 5.72
C ALA A 152 -3.30 -19.48 4.52
N ASN A 153 -4.23 -18.54 4.49
CA ASN A 153 -5.23 -18.43 3.43
C ASN A 153 -4.71 -17.75 2.14
N ILE A 154 -3.77 -16.77 2.27
CA ILE A 154 -3.39 -15.91 1.16
C ILE A 154 -1.95 -16.16 0.71
N LEU A 155 -1.01 -16.30 1.63
CA LEU A 155 0.43 -16.31 1.33
C LEU A 155 1.07 -17.70 1.37
N LEU A 156 0.44 -18.69 2.00
CA LEU A 156 1.06 -20.02 2.20
C LEU A 156 1.58 -20.66 0.92
N PRO A 157 0.87 -20.62 -0.24
CA PRO A 157 1.38 -21.17 -1.50
C PRO A 157 2.64 -20.47 -2.01
N TYR A 158 2.87 -19.24 -1.57
CA TYR A 158 4.00 -18.38 -1.98
C TYR A 158 5.12 -18.34 -0.96
N SER A 159 5.12 -19.20 0.08
CA SER A 159 6.13 -19.22 1.15
C SER A 159 7.58 -19.18 0.68
N PRO A 160 7.99 -19.87 -0.40
CA PRO A 160 9.35 -19.75 -0.93
C PRO A 160 9.70 -18.35 -1.40
N LEU A 161 8.73 -17.59 -1.95
CA LEU A 161 8.92 -16.21 -2.37
C LEU A 161 8.99 -15.27 -1.16
N VAL A 162 8.17 -15.52 -0.13
CA VAL A 162 8.23 -14.79 1.15
C VAL A 162 9.61 -14.92 1.79
N LEU A 163 10.13 -16.14 1.92
CA LEU A 163 11.47 -16.39 2.47
C LEU A 163 12.56 -15.69 1.66
N LYS A 164 12.48 -15.72 0.33
CA LYS A 164 13.40 -15.02 -0.56
C LYS A 164 13.34 -13.50 -0.36
N LEU A 165 12.14 -12.93 -0.19
CA LEU A 165 11.96 -11.49 0.05
C LEU A 165 12.56 -11.10 1.40
N ILE A 166 12.26 -11.85 2.46
CA ILE A 166 12.84 -11.62 3.81
C ILE A 166 14.37 -11.63 3.74
N GLY A 167 14.96 -12.60 3.05
CA GLY A 167 16.42 -12.66 2.85
C GLY A 167 16.97 -11.43 2.12
N LYS A 168 16.27 -10.93 1.08
CA LYS A 168 16.68 -9.72 0.36
C LYS A 168 16.61 -8.47 1.24
N VAL A 169 15.52 -8.30 1.99
CA VAL A 169 15.31 -7.18 2.90
C VAL A 169 16.38 -7.17 3.99
N ALA A 170 16.68 -8.33 4.59
CA ALA A 170 17.73 -8.49 5.58
C ALA A 170 19.13 -8.15 5.01
N ALA A 171 19.45 -8.66 3.81
CA ALA A 171 20.71 -8.37 3.14
C ALA A 171 20.87 -6.89 2.76
N ALA A 172 19.77 -6.19 2.48
CA ALA A 172 19.77 -4.75 2.22
C ALA A 172 19.97 -3.90 3.49
N GLY A 173 19.94 -4.51 4.68
CA GLY A 173 20.08 -3.82 5.96
C GLY A 173 18.96 -2.85 6.27
N LEU A 174 17.78 -3.01 5.66
CA LEU A 174 16.64 -2.15 5.88
C LEU A 174 16.14 -2.30 7.32
N LYS A 175 15.91 -1.17 7.98
CA LYS A 175 15.36 -1.13 9.32
C LYS A 175 13.92 -0.62 9.25
N PHE A 176 13.01 -1.31 9.91
CA PHE A 176 11.62 -0.90 10.01
C PHE A 176 11.33 -0.49 11.45
N ARG A 177 10.82 0.71 11.64
CA ARG A 177 10.26 1.17 12.91
C ARG A 177 8.75 0.97 12.95
N ILE A 178 8.11 1.12 11.79
CA ILE A 178 6.67 0.95 11.60
C ILE A 178 6.45 0.17 10.31
N ILE A 179 5.53 -0.78 10.35
CA ILE A 179 4.95 -1.43 9.17
C ILE A 179 3.48 -1.03 9.13
N ALA A 180 3.03 -0.51 8.00
CA ALA A 180 1.65 -0.11 7.74
C ALA A 180 1.09 -1.03 6.65
N PRO A 181 0.43 -2.13 7.03
CA PRO A 181 -0.33 -2.95 6.09
C PRO A 181 -1.66 -2.28 5.75
N ASP A 182 -2.31 -2.74 4.68
CA ASP A 182 -3.63 -2.24 4.28
C ASP A 182 -4.78 -2.95 5.01
N HIS A 183 -4.51 -4.08 5.65
CA HIS A 183 -5.46 -4.85 6.46
C HIS A 183 -4.95 -5.02 7.90
N GLY A 184 -5.85 -4.81 8.87
CA GLY A 184 -5.55 -4.98 10.30
C GLY A 184 -5.77 -3.78 11.17
#